data_6778ac0a3d66da4966034e5aadb48571
#
_entry.id   6778ac0a3d66da4966034e5aadb48571
#
_cell.length_a   1.000
_cell.length_b   1.000
_cell.length_c   1.000
_cell.angle_alpha   90.00
_cell.angle_beta   90.00
_cell.angle_gamma   90.00
#
_symmetry.space_group_name_H-M   'P 1'
#
loop_
_entity.id
_entity.type
_entity.pdbx_description
1 polymer ?
#
loop_
_entity_poly.entity_id
_entity_poly.type
_entity_poly.pdbx_seq_one_letter_code
_entity_poly.pdbx_strand_id
1 'polypeptide(L)'
;MPKKKSLTTRRVLALFLTYITLCVAGGVVSSILFVPGVMSVNSVVKSVVPSLRVDGIDFDVTALPQKSRLYASDGKTVIATFYAQNRTVVPLRRISQYMQQAMVAREDRRFFEHSGVDVQGVMRAFVQTFIKKSDMQGGSSLTQQYVKNVLMIKAREDNDPISEYHAAESTVARKLREMLIAIQMEKKYSKLEILQGYLNVAQFGSNNLYGVETAAKRYFNTTAANLNLVQAATIASITKNPSRYDPSIEENQPESQKQRNIVLDLMLRQNFISQKEHDDAVTTPIKSTLNIQHEVANVGCQAAGDAAF
;
A
#
# COMPACT_ATOMS: atom_id res chain seq x y z
N MET A 1 -0.45 15.50 -69.82
CA MET A 1 -1.22 14.72 -68.84
C MET A 1 -0.83 13.24 -68.96
N PRO A 2 -0.34 12.59 -67.93
CA PRO A 2 0.01 11.16 -68.03
C PRO A 2 -1.26 10.32 -68.03
N LYS A 3 -1.40 9.43 -69.00
CA LYS A 3 -2.51 8.48 -69.13
C LYS A 3 -2.53 7.53 -67.90
N LYS A 4 -3.61 7.56 -67.10
CA LYS A 4 -3.88 6.55 -66.07
C LYS A 4 -3.94 5.17 -66.73
N LYS A 5 -2.92 4.31 -66.49
CA LYS A 5 -2.97 2.90 -66.88
C LYS A 5 -4.05 2.21 -66.06
N SER A 6 -5.13 1.74 -66.67
CA SER A 6 -6.16 0.92 -66.02
C SER A 6 -5.53 -0.41 -65.56
N LEU A 7 -5.71 -0.78 -64.31
CA LEU A 7 -5.30 -2.08 -63.81
C LEU A 7 -6.09 -3.18 -64.49
N THR A 8 -5.42 -4.12 -65.15
CA THR A 8 -6.09 -5.31 -65.72
C THR A 8 -6.62 -6.21 -64.61
N THR A 9 -7.79 -6.84 -64.83
CA THR A 9 -8.44 -7.75 -63.89
C THR A 9 -7.47 -8.78 -63.28
N ARG A 10 -6.55 -9.29 -64.08
CA ARG A 10 -5.49 -10.24 -63.62
C ARG A 10 -4.55 -9.60 -62.59
N ARG A 11 -4.19 -8.34 -62.72
CA ARG A 11 -3.33 -7.63 -61.77
C ARG A 11 -4.09 -7.35 -60.48
N VAL A 12 -5.35 -7.00 -60.52
CA VAL A 12 -6.18 -6.81 -59.33
C VAL A 12 -6.32 -8.12 -58.55
N LEU A 13 -6.57 -9.23 -59.26
CA LEU A 13 -6.67 -10.56 -58.64
C LEU A 13 -5.32 -10.96 -57.98
N ALA A 14 -4.21 -10.73 -58.69
CA ALA A 14 -2.89 -11.05 -58.14
C ALA A 14 -2.58 -10.23 -56.87
N LEU A 15 -2.87 -8.94 -56.87
CA LEU A 15 -2.70 -8.06 -55.70
C LEU A 15 -3.58 -8.50 -54.52
N PHE A 16 -4.81 -8.91 -54.80
CA PHE A 16 -5.71 -9.40 -53.79
C PHE A 16 -5.23 -10.74 -53.16
N LEU A 17 -4.76 -11.68 -53.97
CA LEU A 17 -4.15 -12.90 -53.50
C LEU A 17 -2.89 -12.68 -52.68
N THR A 18 -2.00 -11.75 -53.14
CA THR A 18 -0.81 -11.36 -52.38
C THR A 18 -1.17 -10.74 -51.04
N TYR A 19 -2.20 -9.88 -50.99
CA TYR A 19 -2.68 -9.29 -49.76
C TYR A 19 -3.19 -10.36 -48.77
N ILE A 20 -4.02 -11.32 -49.22
CA ILE A 20 -4.48 -12.44 -48.38
C ILE A 20 -3.30 -13.27 -47.86
N THR A 21 -2.33 -13.58 -48.72
CA THR A 21 -1.14 -14.34 -48.31
C THR A 21 -0.34 -13.60 -47.25
N LEU A 22 -0.16 -12.29 -47.37
CA LEU A 22 0.53 -11.47 -46.38
C LEU A 22 -0.26 -11.41 -45.06
N CYS A 23 -1.59 -11.30 -45.11
CA CYS A 23 -2.44 -11.31 -43.92
C CYS A 23 -2.34 -12.66 -43.18
N VAL A 24 -2.41 -13.77 -43.89
CA VAL A 24 -2.28 -15.12 -43.32
C VAL A 24 -0.87 -15.32 -42.73
N ALA A 25 0.17 -14.97 -43.48
CA ALA A 25 1.57 -15.08 -43.02
C ALA A 25 1.80 -14.19 -41.76
N GLY A 26 1.32 -12.96 -41.80
CA GLY A 26 1.39 -12.05 -40.67
C GLY A 26 0.61 -12.56 -39.44
N GLY A 27 -0.56 -13.14 -39.65
CA GLY A 27 -1.35 -13.79 -38.60
C GLY A 27 -0.65 -14.97 -37.97
N VAL A 28 -0.04 -15.85 -38.79
CA VAL A 28 0.76 -17.01 -38.29
C VAL A 28 1.97 -16.55 -37.48
N VAL A 29 2.74 -15.58 -37.97
CA VAL A 29 3.90 -15.02 -37.26
C VAL A 29 3.49 -14.39 -35.93
N SER A 30 2.41 -13.60 -35.94
CA SER A 30 1.86 -13.02 -34.72
C SER A 30 1.41 -14.12 -33.74
N SER A 31 0.75 -15.16 -34.21
CA SER A 31 0.32 -16.27 -33.35
C SER A 31 1.50 -17.00 -32.70
N ILE A 32 2.59 -17.24 -33.43
CA ILE A 32 3.81 -17.88 -32.91
C ILE A 32 4.42 -17.02 -31.79
N LEU A 33 4.36 -15.69 -31.90
CA LEU A 33 4.90 -14.78 -30.89
C LEU A 33 3.99 -14.64 -29.66
N PHE A 34 2.66 -14.62 -29.86
CA PHE A 34 1.71 -14.32 -28.77
C PHE A 34 1.15 -15.57 -28.08
N VAL A 35 0.97 -16.70 -28.78
CA VAL A 35 0.40 -17.93 -28.19
C VAL A 35 1.21 -18.48 -27.02
N PRO A 36 2.56 -18.54 -27.04
CA PRO A 36 3.33 -18.97 -25.87
C PRO A 36 3.13 -18.05 -24.66
N GLY A 37 3.02 -16.73 -24.89
CA GLY A 37 2.72 -15.75 -23.86
C GLY A 37 1.33 -15.98 -23.25
N VAL A 38 0.30 -16.17 -24.08
CA VAL A 38 -1.07 -16.47 -23.62
C VAL A 38 -1.15 -17.81 -22.90
N MET A 39 -0.46 -18.86 -23.37
CA MET A 39 -0.40 -20.16 -22.70
C MET A 39 0.31 -20.06 -21.35
N SER A 40 1.39 -19.28 -21.25
CA SER A 40 2.09 -19.02 -19.99
C SER A 40 1.19 -18.27 -19.00
N VAL A 41 0.46 -17.26 -19.45
CA VAL A 41 -0.53 -16.56 -18.62
C VAL A 41 -1.65 -17.50 -18.18
N ASN A 42 -2.17 -18.34 -19.06
CA ASN A 42 -3.22 -19.29 -18.73
C ASN A 42 -2.74 -20.37 -17.73
N SER A 43 -1.50 -20.83 -17.83
CA SER A 43 -0.92 -21.77 -16.85
C SER A 43 -0.75 -21.13 -15.49
N VAL A 44 -0.27 -19.86 -15.43
CA VAL A 44 -0.18 -19.09 -14.21
C VAL A 44 -1.58 -18.84 -13.62
N VAL A 45 -2.55 -18.44 -14.43
CA VAL A 45 -3.95 -18.28 -13.99
C VAL A 45 -4.51 -19.58 -13.42
N LYS A 46 -4.34 -20.72 -14.10
CA LYS A 46 -4.80 -22.03 -13.61
C LYS A 46 -4.12 -22.48 -12.32
N SER A 47 -2.86 -22.15 -12.11
CA SER A 47 -2.16 -22.45 -10.85
C SER A 47 -2.58 -21.51 -9.69
N VAL A 48 -2.98 -20.30 -10.02
CA VAL A 48 -3.35 -19.27 -9.04
C VAL A 48 -4.84 -19.34 -8.67
N VAL A 49 -5.73 -19.64 -9.64
CA VAL A 49 -7.19 -19.72 -9.40
C VAL A 49 -7.60 -20.66 -8.24
N PRO A 50 -7.03 -21.87 -8.06
CA PRO A 50 -7.37 -22.71 -6.90
C PRO A 50 -6.93 -22.11 -5.55
N SER A 51 -5.86 -21.31 -5.55
CA SER A 51 -5.37 -20.63 -4.35
C SER A 51 -6.09 -19.29 -4.08
N LEU A 52 -6.99 -18.88 -4.98
CA LEU A 52 -7.79 -17.66 -4.90
C LEU A 52 -9.10 -17.82 -4.13
N ARG A 53 -9.24 -18.86 -3.30
CA ARG A 53 -10.38 -18.93 -2.39
C ARG A 53 -10.30 -17.73 -1.46
N VAL A 54 -11.15 -16.75 -1.76
CA VAL A 54 -11.35 -15.52 -0.98
C VAL A 54 -12.37 -15.76 0.14
N ASP A 55 -13.03 -16.93 0.08
CA ASP A 55 -14.04 -17.35 1.03
C ASP A 55 -13.40 -17.50 2.42
N GLY A 56 -13.91 -16.73 3.39
CA GLY A 56 -13.46 -16.78 4.78
C GLY A 56 -12.33 -15.81 5.16
N ILE A 57 -11.89 -14.92 4.26
CA ILE A 57 -11.00 -13.82 4.66
C ILE A 57 -11.88 -12.71 5.25
N ASP A 58 -11.78 -12.54 6.56
CA ASP A 58 -12.41 -11.42 7.24
C ASP A 58 -11.49 -10.19 7.15
N PHE A 59 -12.05 -9.09 6.64
CA PHE A 59 -11.38 -7.80 6.52
C PHE A 59 -11.89 -6.80 7.57
N ASP A 60 -12.62 -7.28 8.58
CA ASP A 60 -13.07 -6.41 9.65
C ASP A 60 -11.89 -5.97 10.51
N VAL A 61 -11.61 -4.67 10.48
CA VAL A 61 -10.53 -4.05 11.27
C VAL A 61 -10.79 -4.11 12.77
N THR A 62 -12.03 -4.36 13.21
CA THR A 62 -12.36 -4.50 14.65
C THR A 62 -11.91 -5.84 15.20
N ALA A 63 -11.77 -6.86 14.34
CA ALA A 63 -11.27 -8.19 14.68
C ALA A 63 -9.73 -8.29 14.74
N LEU A 64 -9.01 -7.21 14.43
CA LEU A 64 -7.55 -7.21 14.43
C LEU A 64 -6.96 -7.33 15.85
N PRO A 65 -5.80 -8.01 16.02
CA PRO A 65 -5.09 -8.07 17.28
C PRO A 65 -4.76 -6.68 17.81
N GLN A 66 -5.17 -6.42 19.02
CA GLN A 66 -4.89 -5.19 19.72
C GLN A 66 -4.13 -5.49 21.01
N LYS A 67 -3.56 -4.44 21.59
CA LYS A 67 -2.94 -4.56 22.92
C LYS A 67 -3.97 -4.83 24.01
N SER A 68 -3.64 -5.74 24.91
CA SER A 68 -4.38 -6.01 26.14
C SER A 68 -3.71 -5.32 27.31
N ARG A 69 -4.50 -4.76 28.23
CA ARG A 69 -3.99 -4.11 29.45
C ARG A 69 -4.56 -4.80 30.68
N LEU A 70 -3.67 -5.05 31.62
CA LEU A 70 -4.04 -5.50 32.96
C LEU A 70 -4.05 -4.28 33.88
N TYR A 71 -5.13 -4.09 34.61
CA TYR A 71 -5.28 -2.97 35.53
C TYR A 71 -5.22 -3.47 36.99
N ALA A 72 -4.77 -2.60 37.87
CA ALA A 72 -4.87 -2.80 39.32
C ALA A 72 -6.35 -2.79 39.78
N SER A 73 -6.59 -3.10 41.03
CA SER A 73 -7.94 -3.11 41.64
C SER A 73 -8.65 -1.75 41.56
N ASP A 74 -7.93 -0.65 41.38
CA ASP A 74 -8.49 0.70 41.18
C ASP A 74 -9.10 0.91 39.79
N GLY A 75 -8.93 -0.04 38.86
CA GLY A 75 -9.40 0.04 37.47
C GLY A 75 -8.75 1.14 36.62
N LYS A 76 -7.69 1.78 37.10
CA LYS A 76 -7.00 2.91 36.43
C LYS A 76 -5.52 2.67 36.23
N THR A 77 -4.84 2.14 37.23
CA THR A 77 -3.39 1.88 37.17
C THR A 77 -3.12 0.69 36.29
N VAL A 78 -2.37 0.90 35.21
CA VAL A 78 -1.96 -0.20 34.31
C VAL A 78 -0.79 -0.94 34.91
N ILE A 79 -0.98 -2.22 35.24
CA ILE A 79 0.05 -3.12 35.79
C ILE A 79 0.91 -3.71 34.66
N ALA A 80 0.27 -4.12 33.56
CA ALA A 80 0.95 -4.72 32.44
C ALA A 80 0.23 -4.43 31.10
N THR A 81 0.99 -4.39 30.03
CA THR A 81 0.48 -4.30 28.66
C THR A 81 1.05 -5.44 27.84
N PHE A 82 0.19 -6.23 27.21
CA PHE A 82 0.56 -7.37 26.38
C PHE A 82 0.19 -7.10 24.94
N TYR A 83 1.09 -7.35 24.00
CA TYR A 83 0.82 -7.27 22.57
C TYR A 83 1.85 -8.05 21.74
N ALA A 84 1.39 -8.72 20.70
CA ALA A 84 2.24 -9.19 19.61
C ALA A 84 2.47 -8.05 18.59
N GLN A 85 1.44 -7.21 18.41
CA GLN A 85 1.49 -6.00 17.58
C GLN A 85 0.95 -4.81 18.39
N ASN A 86 1.78 -3.78 18.56
CA ASN A 86 1.33 -2.56 19.23
C ASN A 86 0.37 -1.82 18.29
N ARG A 87 -0.94 -2.00 18.50
CA ARG A 87 -2.02 -1.41 17.70
C ARG A 87 -3.13 -0.88 18.58
N THR A 88 -3.65 0.26 18.17
CA THR A 88 -4.91 0.82 18.66
C THR A 88 -5.77 1.14 17.44
N VAL A 89 -6.90 0.47 17.29
CA VAL A 89 -7.83 0.69 16.18
C VAL A 89 -8.70 1.90 16.46
N VAL A 90 -8.83 2.77 15.45
CA VAL A 90 -9.68 3.97 15.51
C VAL A 90 -10.53 4.09 14.25
N PRO A 91 -11.78 4.59 14.36
CA PRO A 91 -12.61 4.84 13.17
C PRO A 91 -12.04 6.02 12.35
N LEU A 92 -12.32 6.03 11.04
CA LEU A 92 -11.81 7.03 10.10
C LEU A 92 -12.11 8.48 10.52
N ARG A 93 -13.28 8.72 11.13
CA ARG A 93 -13.65 10.03 11.67
C ARG A 93 -12.74 10.54 12.79
N ARG A 94 -11.97 9.64 13.41
CA ARG A 94 -10.93 9.96 14.41
C ARG A 94 -9.51 9.97 13.82
N ILE A 95 -9.39 10.09 12.53
CA ILE A 95 -8.10 10.25 11.83
C ILE A 95 -8.14 11.58 11.10
N SER A 96 -7.14 12.43 11.32
CA SER A 96 -7.09 13.75 10.71
C SER A 96 -7.20 13.69 9.19
N GLN A 97 -7.82 14.69 8.60
CA GLN A 97 -7.94 14.79 7.14
C GLN A 97 -6.58 14.86 6.46
N TYR A 98 -5.61 15.57 7.06
CA TYR A 98 -4.24 15.60 6.55
C TYR A 98 -3.62 14.21 6.46
N MET A 99 -3.86 13.34 7.45
CA MET A 99 -3.34 11.97 7.43
C MET A 99 -3.97 11.13 6.32
N GLN A 100 -5.28 11.23 6.14
CA GLN A 100 -5.99 10.54 5.07
C GLN A 100 -5.47 10.97 3.70
N GLN A 101 -5.34 12.27 3.48
CA GLN A 101 -4.84 12.87 2.24
C GLN A 101 -3.36 12.56 2.00
N ALA A 102 -2.50 12.63 3.02
CA ALA A 102 -1.09 12.31 2.92
C ALA A 102 -0.87 10.86 2.50
N MET A 103 -1.67 9.93 3.04
CA MET A 103 -1.57 8.52 2.68
C MET A 103 -2.01 8.26 1.24
N VAL A 104 -3.15 8.83 0.82
CA VAL A 104 -3.62 8.75 -0.57
C VAL A 104 -2.60 9.39 -1.53
N ALA A 105 -2.08 10.57 -1.20
CA ALA A 105 -1.08 11.26 -2.01
C ALA A 105 0.18 10.42 -2.20
N ARG A 106 0.61 9.74 -1.15
CA ARG A 106 1.86 8.97 -1.12
C ARG A 106 1.76 7.64 -1.83
N GLU A 107 0.72 6.86 -1.52
CA GLU A 107 0.64 5.45 -1.89
C GLU A 107 -0.22 5.22 -3.13
N ASP A 108 -1.29 6.00 -3.31
CA ASP A 108 -2.27 5.73 -4.36
C ASP A 108 -3.03 6.98 -4.79
N ARG A 109 -2.40 7.80 -5.62
CA ARG A 109 -2.95 9.08 -6.08
C ARG A 109 -4.38 8.97 -6.63
N ARG A 110 -4.70 7.84 -7.26
CA ARG A 110 -6.00 7.60 -7.90
C ARG A 110 -6.88 6.65 -7.12
N PHE A 111 -6.66 6.54 -5.82
CA PHE A 111 -7.38 5.62 -4.94
C PHE A 111 -8.89 5.67 -5.12
N PHE A 112 -9.46 6.86 -5.26
CA PHE A 112 -10.91 7.05 -5.42
C PHE A 112 -11.42 6.83 -6.86
N GLU A 113 -10.55 6.59 -7.85
CA GLU A 113 -10.91 6.49 -9.26
C GLU A 113 -10.94 5.06 -9.80
N HIS A 114 -10.17 4.13 -9.21
CA HIS A 114 -10.07 2.75 -9.67
C HIS A 114 -10.83 1.78 -8.75
N SER A 115 -10.97 0.52 -9.17
CA SER A 115 -11.67 -0.54 -8.44
C SER A 115 -10.69 -1.66 -8.04
N GLY A 116 -9.90 -1.44 -7.01
CA GLY A 116 -8.94 -2.40 -6.44
C GLY A 116 -7.56 -2.36 -7.08
N VAL A 117 -7.45 -2.10 -8.36
CA VAL A 117 -6.19 -2.06 -9.12
C VAL A 117 -6.11 -0.80 -9.97
N ASP A 118 -5.06 -0.02 -9.78
CA ASP A 118 -4.73 1.11 -10.66
C ASP A 118 -3.98 0.63 -11.91
N VAL A 119 -4.71 0.22 -12.95
CA VAL A 119 -4.11 -0.26 -14.21
C VAL A 119 -3.20 0.79 -14.84
N GLN A 120 -3.59 2.07 -14.82
CA GLN A 120 -2.76 3.14 -15.38
C GLN A 120 -1.48 3.37 -14.54
N GLY A 121 -1.57 3.23 -13.21
CA GLY A 121 -0.43 3.27 -12.31
C GLY A 121 0.55 2.13 -12.56
N VAL A 122 0.04 0.92 -12.72
CA VAL A 122 0.83 -0.28 -13.09
C VAL A 122 1.54 -0.07 -14.43
N MET A 123 0.82 0.40 -15.45
CA MET A 123 1.43 0.69 -16.77
C MET A 123 2.49 1.79 -16.69
N ARG A 124 2.25 2.84 -15.90
CA ARG A 124 3.23 3.91 -15.68
C ARG A 124 4.48 3.38 -14.97
N ALA A 125 4.32 2.58 -13.91
CA ALA A 125 5.42 1.96 -13.20
C ALA A 125 6.25 1.04 -14.12
N PHE A 126 5.58 0.25 -14.98
CA PHE A 126 6.22 -0.58 -15.97
C PHE A 126 7.10 0.25 -16.96
N VAL A 127 6.54 1.31 -17.54
CA VAL A 127 7.27 2.20 -18.47
C VAL A 127 8.47 2.85 -17.76
N GLN A 128 8.31 3.32 -16.53
CA GLN A 128 9.40 3.94 -15.79
C GLN A 128 10.52 2.96 -15.45
N THR A 129 10.17 1.76 -15.01
CA THR A 129 11.15 0.73 -14.62
C THR A 129 11.88 0.16 -15.84
N PHE A 130 11.16 -0.23 -16.89
CA PHE A 130 11.75 -0.96 -18.02
C PHE A 130 12.27 -0.06 -19.13
N ILE A 131 11.66 1.11 -19.34
CA ILE A 131 12.05 2.02 -20.46
C ILE A 131 12.98 3.11 -19.95
N LYS A 132 12.68 3.74 -18.82
CA LYS A 132 13.47 4.85 -18.28
C LYS A 132 14.56 4.44 -17.30
N LYS A 133 14.65 3.15 -16.93
CA LYS A 133 15.61 2.61 -15.96
C LYS A 133 15.68 3.43 -14.65
N SER A 134 14.56 4.04 -14.26
CA SER A 134 14.46 4.77 -12.99
C SER A 134 14.08 3.82 -11.86
N ASP A 135 14.36 4.21 -10.62
CA ASP A 135 13.98 3.44 -9.44
C ASP A 135 12.51 3.06 -9.46
N MET A 136 12.25 1.79 -9.12
CA MET A 136 10.92 1.20 -9.14
C MET A 136 9.94 2.02 -8.29
N GLN A 137 9.08 2.81 -8.93
CA GLN A 137 7.95 3.44 -8.26
C GLN A 137 6.88 2.39 -7.96
N GLY A 138 6.32 2.43 -6.73
CA GLY A 138 5.27 1.51 -6.31
C GLY A 138 4.06 1.57 -7.26
N GLY A 139 3.73 0.43 -7.86
CA GLY A 139 2.54 0.26 -8.71
C GLY A 139 1.41 -0.46 -8.01
N SER A 140 1.48 -0.63 -6.68
CA SER A 140 0.44 -1.29 -5.88
C SER A 140 -0.54 -0.26 -5.35
N SER A 141 -1.85 -0.53 -5.47
CA SER A 141 -2.88 0.30 -4.84
C SER A 141 -2.90 0.15 -3.32
N LEU A 142 -3.51 1.11 -2.62
CA LEU A 142 -3.78 1.03 -1.18
C LEU A 142 -4.56 -0.23 -0.82
N THR A 143 -5.54 -0.60 -1.64
CA THR A 143 -6.35 -1.80 -1.44
C THR A 143 -5.49 -3.07 -1.51
N GLN A 144 -4.56 -3.15 -2.47
CA GLN A 144 -3.62 -4.28 -2.55
C GLN A 144 -2.69 -4.36 -1.35
N GLN A 145 -2.19 -3.23 -0.86
CA GLN A 145 -1.36 -3.18 0.34
C GLN A 145 -2.16 -3.57 1.58
N TYR A 146 -3.42 -3.16 1.68
CA TYR A 146 -4.31 -3.57 2.76
C TYR A 146 -4.53 -5.08 2.76
N VAL A 147 -4.87 -5.67 1.61
CA VAL A 147 -5.00 -7.13 1.43
C VAL A 147 -3.74 -7.85 1.90
N LYS A 148 -2.57 -7.43 1.43
CA LYS A 148 -1.30 -8.03 1.84
C LYS A 148 -1.12 -8.02 3.36
N ASN A 149 -1.35 -6.88 4.00
CA ASN A 149 -1.17 -6.73 5.43
C ASN A 149 -2.13 -7.63 6.22
N VAL A 150 -3.40 -7.73 5.82
CA VAL A 150 -4.40 -8.60 6.45
C VAL A 150 -4.02 -10.07 6.30
N LEU A 151 -3.59 -10.50 5.11
CA LEU A 151 -3.13 -11.88 4.88
C LEU A 151 -1.93 -12.24 5.77
N MET A 152 -0.98 -11.33 5.94
CA MET A 152 0.15 -11.54 6.84
C MET A 152 -0.27 -11.61 8.31
N ILE A 153 -1.22 -10.75 8.73
CA ILE A 153 -1.73 -10.77 10.11
C ILE A 153 -2.41 -12.10 10.37
N LYS A 154 -3.30 -12.53 9.48
CA LYS A 154 -4.05 -13.78 9.62
C LYS A 154 -3.12 -15.00 9.67
N ALA A 155 -2.13 -15.08 8.78
CA ALA A 155 -1.17 -16.17 8.79
C ALA A 155 -0.39 -16.28 10.12
N ARG A 156 -0.08 -15.14 10.74
CA ARG A 156 0.56 -15.10 12.07
C ARG A 156 -0.39 -15.53 13.18
N GLU A 157 -1.66 -15.13 13.13
CA GLU A 157 -2.68 -15.54 14.11
C GLU A 157 -2.93 -17.05 14.06
N ASP A 158 -2.99 -17.60 12.85
CA ASP A 158 -3.19 -19.04 12.60
C ASP A 158 -1.90 -19.85 12.90
N ASN A 159 -0.78 -19.20 13.26
CA ASN A 159 0.54 -19.82 13.40
C ASN A 159 0.94 -20.64 12.16
N ASP A 160 0.61 -20.14 10.97
CA ASP A 160 0.92 -20.78 9.69
C ASP A 160 2.11 -20.07 9.00
N PRO A 161 3.36 -20.53 9.24
CA PRO A 161 4.56 -19.95 8.67
C PRO A 161 4.62 -20.10 7.15
N ILE A 162 3.93 -21.09 6.57
CA ILE A 162 3.88 -21.30 5.13
C ILE A 162 3.01 -20.21 4.49
N SER A 163 1.83 -19.94 5.03
CA SER A 163 0.96 -18.86 4.55
C SER A 163 1.60 -17.49 4.80
N GLU A 164 2.32 -17.27 5.89
CA GLU A 164 3.08 -16.04 6.13
C GLU A 164 4.18 -15.85 5.07
N TYR A 165 4.94 -16.89 4.76
CA TYR A 165 5.94 -16.87 3.70
C TYR A 165 5.31 -16.53 2.35
N HIS A 166 4.22 -17.20 1.98
CA HIS A 166 3.50 -16.94 0.72
C HIS A 166 2.89 -15.53 0.65
N ALA A 167 2.50 -14.94 1.78
CA ALA A 167 2.04 -13.56 1.83
C ALA A 167 3.18 -12.53 1.70
N ALA A 168 4.41 -12.91 2.06
CA ALA A 168 5.58 -12.04 2.04
C ALA A 168 6.44 -12.18 0.76
N GLU A 169 6.43 -13.35 0.10
CA GLU A 169 7.30 -13.64 -1.06
C GLU A 169 7.10 -12.66 -2.23
N SER A 170 8.17 -12.42 -3.00
CA SER A 170 8.13 -11.50 -4.14
C SER A 170 7.86 -12.26 -5.45
N THR A 171 6.67 -12.86 -5.59
CA THR A 171 6.27 -13.62 -6.76
C THR A 171 5.15 -12.95 -7.56
N VAL A 172 5.09 -13.23 -8.86
CA VAL A 172 4.00 -12.79 -9.73
C VAL A 172 2.67 -13.42 -9.30
N ALA A 173 2.69 -14.68 -8.87
CA ALA A 173 1.50 -15.40 -8.40
C ALA A 173 0.89 -14.69 -7.16
N ARG A 174 1.71 -14.36 -6.18
CA ARG A 174 1.27 -13.57 -5.01
C ARG A 174 0.64 -12.24 -5.47
N LYS A 175 1.29 -11.52 -6.37
CA LYS A 175 0.80 -10.22 -6.83
C LYS A 175 -0.54 -10.32 -7.56
N LEU A 176 -0.72 -11.34 -8.39
CA LEU A 176 -2.00 -11.61 -9.04
C LEU A 176 -3.09 -11.95 -8.00
N ARG A 177 -2.76 -12.76 -6.98
CA ARG A 177 -3.67 -13.06 -5.88
C ARG A 177 -4.10 -11.80 -5.14
N GLU A 178 -3.16 -10.94 -4.75
CA GLU A 178 -3.47 -9.64 -4.13
C GLU A 178 -4.41 -8.78 -5.00
N MET A 179 -4.14 -8.69 -6.30
CA MET A 179 -4.96 -7.92 -7.25
C MET A 179 -6.40 -8.44 -7.30
N LEU A 180 -6.59 -9.75 -7.40
CA LEU A 180 -7.92 -10.36 -7.47
C LEU A 180 -8.70 -10.20 -6.16
N ILE A 181 -8.03 -10.38 -5.02
CA ILE A 181 -8.63 -10.14 -3.70
C ILE A 181 -8.99 -8.65 -3.55
N ALA A 182 -8.13 -7.73 -3.99
CA ALA A 182 -8.39 -6.30 -3.92
C ALA A 182 -9.63 -5.89 -4.75
N ILE A 183 -9.81 -6.48 -5.94
CA ILE A 183 -11.02 -6.27 -6.76
C ILE A 183 -12.27 -6.80 -6.06
N GLN A 184 -12.21 -7.96 -5.40
CA GLN A 184 -13.33 -8.51 -4.65
C GLN A 184 -13.65 -7.66 -3.41
N MET A 185 -12.61 -7.20 -2.71
CA MET A 185 -12.75 -6.33 -1.55
C MET A 185 -13.50 -5.04 -1.91
N GLU A 186 -13.17 -4.39 -3.02
CA GLU A 186 -13.82 -3.15 -3.45
C GLU A 186 -15.25 -3.33 -3.97
N LYS A 187 -15.69 -4.57 -4.20
CA LYS A 187 -17.11 -4.86 -4.42
C LYS A 187 -17.91 -4.92 -3.11
N LYS A 188 -17.25 -5.24 -1.99
CA LYS A 188 -17.89 -5.46 -0.68
C LYS A 188 -17.75 -4.24 0.23
N TYR A 189 -16.63 -3.53 0.18
CA TYR A 189 -16.30 -2.42 1.07
C TYR A 189 -16.13 -1.12 0.30
N SER A 190 -16.57 -0.03 0.88
CA SER A 190 -16.35 1.33 0.34
C SER A 190 -14.88 1.75 0.44
N LYS A 191 -14.47 2.70 -0.37
CA LYS A 191 -13.14 3.31 -0.32
C LYS A 191 -12.76 3.84 1.07
N LEU A 192 -13.71 4.41 1.79
CA LEU A 192 -13.48 4.95 3.14
C LEU A 192 -13.25 3.84 4.16
N GLU A 193 -13.98 2.72 4.06
CA GLU A 193 -13.75 1.54 4.91
C GLU A 193 -12.39 0.92 4.63
N ILE A 194 -11.99 0.82 3.37
CA ILE A 194 -10.67 0.31 2.96
C ILE A 194 -9.56 1.23 3.48
N LEU A 195 -9.71 2.55 3.35
CA LEU A 195 -8.74 3.52 3.87
C LEU A 195 -8.64 3.43 5.40
N GLN A 196 -9.78 3.31 6.11
CA GLN A 196 -9.80 3.07 7.55
C GLN A 196 -9.03 1.80 7.90
N GLY A 197 -9.31 0.72 7.20
CA GLY A 197 -8.64 -0.56 7.39
C GLY A 197 -7.13 -0.44 7.21
N TYR A 198 -6.71 0.14 6.10
CA TYR A 198 -5.29 0.34 5.80
C TYR A 198 -4.57 1.16 6.87
N LEU A 199 -5.14 2.31 7.28
CA LEU A 199 -4.55 3.19 8.29
C LEU A 199 -4.42 2.53 9.68
N ASN A 200 -5.22 1.50 9.97
CA ASN A 200 -5.15 0.73 11.20
C ASN A 200 -4.22 -0.47 11.13
N VAL A 201 -3.90 -1.01 9.94
CA VAL A 201 -3.04 -2.20 9.80
C VAL A 201 -1.62 -1.88 9.37
N ALA A 202 -1.39 -0.76 8.70
CA ALA A 202 -0.09 -0.39 8.16
C ALA A 202 0.97 -0.28 9.27
N GLN A 203 2.19 -0.69 8.96
CA GLN A 203 3.35 -0.52 9.84
C GLN A 203 3.93 0.88 9.65
N PHE A 204 4.04 1.62 10.75
CA PHE A 204 4.51 3.01 10.77
C PHE A 204 5.81 3.18 11.58
N GLY A 205 6.62 2.18 11.69
CA GLY A 205 7.91 2.25 12.36
C GLY A 205 8.50 0.89 12.63
N SER A 206 9.67 0.88 13.27
CA SER A 206 10.30 -0.30 13.82
C SER A 206 9.52 -0.82 15.04
N ASN A 207 9.94 -1.96 15.61
CA ASN A 207 9.43 -2.49 16.88
C ASN A 207 7.91 -2.74 16.92
N ASN A 208 7.35 -3.36 15.87
CA ASN A 208 5.93 -3.76 15.83
C ASN A 208 4.94 -2.61 16.00
N LEU A 209 5.27 -1.42 15.50
CA LEU A 209 4.43 -0.23 15.55
C LEU A 209 3.41 -0.25 14.40
N TYR A 210 2.17 -0.59 14.69
CA TYR A 210 1.09 -0.71 13.72
C TYR A 210 -0.06 0.27 14.00
N GLY A 211 -0.63 0.80 12.93
CA GLY A 211 -1.78 1.70 12.98
C GLY A 211 -1.41 3.14 13.32
N VAL A 212 -2.16 4.05 12.71
CA VAL A 212 -1.91 5.50 12.76
C VAL A 212 -2.04 6.10 14.17
N GLU A 213 -2.97 5.58 14.99
CA GLU A 213 -3.17 6.08 16.38
C GLU A 213 -1.93 5.76 17.23
N THR A 214 -1.37 4.57 17.07
CA THR A 214 -0.16 4.18 17.79
C THR A 214 1.04 5.00 17.33
N ALA A 215 1.16 5.26 16.02
CA ALA A 215 2.20 6.11 15.47
C ALA A 215 2.09 7.56 15.96
N ALA A 216 0.88 8.13 15.99
CA ALA A 216 0.63 9.48 16.50
C ALA A 216 1.05 9.63 17.97
N LYS A 217 0.74 8.64 18.79
CA LYS A 217 1.16 8.61 20.21
C LYS A 217 2.67 8.45 20.33
N ARG A 218 3.25 7.53 19.59
CA ARG A 218 4.69 7.24 19.67
C ARG A 218 5.55 8.43 19.29
N TYR A 219 5.26 9.07 18.16
CA TYR A 219 6.13 10.09 17.60
C TYR A 219 5.83 11.51 18.10
N PHE A 220 4.57 11.79 18.45
CA PHE A 220 4.11 13.16 18.68
C PHE A 220 3.34 13.34 20.00
N ASN A 221 3.16 12.28 20.79
CA ASN A 221 2.35 12.32 22.02
C ASN A 221 0.95 12.92 21.79
N THR A 222 0.34 12.59 20.66
CA THR A 222 -0.97 13.08 20.26
C THR A 222 -1.86 11.92 19.76
N THR A 223 -3.07 12.23 19.33
CA THR A 223 -3.99 11.26 18.72
C THR A 223 -3.98 11.38 17.20
N ALA A 224 -4.41 10.32 16.50
CA ALA A 224 -4.57 10.37 15.05
C ALA A 224 -5.50 11.49 14.58
N ALA A 225 -6.50 11.86 15.40
CA ALA A 225 -7.43 12.94 15.10
C ALA A 225 -6.76 14.34 15.09
N ASN A 226 -5.73 14.52 15.90
CA ASN A 226 -5.08 15.82 16.11
C ASN A 226 -3.78 15.98 15.32
N LEU A 227 -3.44 15.03 14.43
CA LEU A 227 -2.27 15.14 13.57
C LEU A 227 -2.40 16.37 12.67
N ASN A 228 -1.41 17.26 12.75
CA ASN A 228 -1.27 18.37 11.81
C ASN A 228 -0.62 17.93 10.49
N LEU A 229 -0.50 18.83 9.53
CA LEU A 229 0.04 18.55 8.20
C LEU A 229 1.44 17.92 8.24
N VAL A 230 2.37 18.52 9.00
CA VAL A 230 3.76 18.06 9.09
C VAL A 230 3.85 16.66 9.71
N GLN A 231 3.10 16.43 10.79
CA GLN A 231 3.04 15.14 11.48
C GLN A 231 2.41 14.06 10.61
N ALA A 232 1.32 14.37 9.92
CA ALA A 232 0.65 13.47 8.99
C ALA A 232 1.57 13.06 7.83
N ALA A 233 2.22 14.02 7.20
CA ALA A 233 3.19 13.77 6.13
C ALA A 233 4.40 12.94 6.62
N THR A 234 4.85 13.16 7.85
CA THR A 234 5.92 12.37 8.46
C THR A 234 5.49 10.91 8.61
N ILE A 235 4.32 10.64 9.22
CA ILE A 235 3.82 9.25 9.37
C ILE A 235 3.63 8.59 8.00
N ALA A 236 3.02 9.29 7.03
CA ALA A 236 2.81 8.74 5.70
C ALA A 236 4.12 8.40 4.99
N SER A 237 5.20 9.11 5.27
CA SER A 237 6.51 8.88 4.65
C SER A 237 7.18 7.57 5.11
N ILE A 238 6.83 7.07 6.30
CA ILE A 238 7.45 5.89 6.92
C ILE A 238 7.07 4.59 6.20
N THR A 239 5.87 4.50 5.61
CA THR A 239 5.33 3.28 5.01
C THR A 239 6.24 2.63 3.98
N LYS A 240 7.03 3.41 3.24
CA LYS A 240 7.94 2.91 2.21
C LYS A 240 9.08 2.04 2.79
N ASN A 241 9.59 2.39 3.95
CA ASN A 241 10.62 1.61 4.66
C ASN A 241 10.55 1.95 6.16
N PRO A 242 9.72 1.21 6.94
CA PRO A 242 9.44 1.54 8.33
C PRO A 242 10.67 1.61 9.23
N SER A 243 11.68 0.80 8.98
CA SER A 243 12.90 0.81 9.81
C SER A 243 13.84 1.96 9.46
N ARG A 244 13.95 2.30 8.16
CA ARG A 244 14.88 3.34 7.69
C ARG A 244 14.35 4.75 7.89
N TYR A 245 13.02 4.91 7.87
CA TYR A 245 12.37 6.24 7.97
C TYR A 245 11.72 6.47 9.33
N ASP A 246 12.04 5.64 10.31
CA ASP A 246 11.60 5.81 11.70
C ASP A 246 12.26 7.06 12.32
N PRO A 247 11.52 8.15 12.58
CA PRO A 247 12.09 9.40 13.07
C PRO A 247 12.46 9.34 14.56
N SER A 248 12.11 8.27 15.28
CA SER A 248 12.53 8.09 16.68
C SER A 248 14.00 7.69 16.79
N ILE A 249 14.61 7.28 15.69
CA ILE A 249 16.03 6.96 15.57
C ILE A 249 16.72 8.23 15.02
N GLU A 250 17.63 8.82 15.79
CA GLU A 250 18.23 10.13 15.45
C GLU A 250 18.96 10.09 14.09
N GLU A 251 19.66 9.01 13.80
CA GLU A 251 20.39 8.81 12.54
C GLU A 251 19.46 8.77 11.31
N ASN A 252 18.19 8.41 11.51
CA ASN A 252 17.21 8.36 10.44
C ASN A 252 16.54 9.72 10.14
N GLN A 253 16.60 10.68 11.06
CA GLN A 253 15.86 11.94 10.98
C GLN A 253 16.10 12.74 9.69
N PRO A 254 17.34 12.87 9.16
CA PRO A 254 17.57 13.59 7.91
C PRO A 254 16.85 12.96 6.73
N GLU A 255 16.86 11.63 6.63
CA GLU A 255 16.19 10.91 5.54
C GLU A 255 14.66 10.90 5.75
N SER A 256 14.18 10.77 6.99
CA SER A 256 12.76 10.93 7.33
C SER A 256 12.24 12.31 6.92
N GLN A 257 12.99 13.38 7.19
CA GLN A 257 12.61 14.74 6.76
C GLN A 257 12.53 14.86 5.25
N LYS A 258 13.50 14.28 4.54
CA LYS A 258 13.48 14.26 3.07
C LYS A 258 12.26 13.51 2.52
N GLN A 259 11.94 12.34 3.09
CA GLN A 259 10.77 11.57 2.67
C GLN A 259 9.46 12.28 3.02
N ARG A 260 9.36 12.96 4.18
CA ARG A 260 8.24 13.82 4.53
C ARG A 260 8.05 14.92 3.49
N ASN A 261 9.10 15.61 3.08
CA ASN A 261 9.03 16.69 2.10
C ASN A 261 8.52 16.16 0.76
N ILE A 262 8.92 14.94 0.34
CA ILE A 262 8.36 14.30 -0.85
C ILE A 262 6.84 14.08 -0.72
N VAL A 263 6.34 13.71 0.48
CA VAL A 263 4.88 13.59 0.71
C VAL A 263 4.20 14.94 0.59
N LEU A 264 4.77 16.00 1.17
CA LEU A 264 4.25 17.37 1.05
C LEU A 264 4.18 17.83 -0.41
N ASP A 265 5.24 17.57 -1.21
CA ASP A 265 5.25 17.84 -2.66
C ASP A 265 4.13 17.10 -3.39
N LEU A 266 3.87 15.84 -3.02
CA LEU A 266 2.79 15.04 -3.61
C LEU A 266 1.41 15.58 -3.22
N MET A 267 1.23 16.01 -1.97
CA MET A 267 -0.02 16.63 -1.50
C MET A 267 -0.30 17.95 -2.22
N LEU A 268 0.72 18.79 -2.42
CA LEU A 268 0.60 20.03 -3.19
C LEU A 268 0.21 19.75 -4.64
N ARG A 269 0.91 18.83 -5.32
CA ARG A 269 0.63 18.46 -6.72
C ARG A 269 -0.77 17.88 -6.94
N GLN A 270 -1.40 17.36 -5.87
CA GLN A 270 -2.75 16.82 -5.89
C GLN A 270 -3.79 17.80 -5.34
N ASN A 271 -3.41 19.04 -5.08
CA ASN A 271 -4.25 20.11 -4.54
C ASN A 271 -4.91 19.76 -3.19
N PHE A 272 -4.26 18.93 -2.38
CA PHE A 272 -4.69 18.65 -1.01
C PHE A 272 -4.28 19.74 -0.04
N ILE A 273 -3.24 20.47 -0.37
CA ILE A 273 -2.74 21.62 0.39
C ILE A 273 -2.41 22.78 -0.56
N SER A 274 -2.44 23.99 -0.02
CA SER A 274 -2.03 25.21 -0.72
C SER A 274 -0.50 25.34 -0.79
N GLN A 275 0.00 26.20 -1.70
CA GLN A 275 1.42 26.51 -1.78
C GLN A 275 1.96 27.05 -0.45
N LYS A 276 1.21 27.92 0.23
CA LYS A 276 1.60 28.47 1.52
C LYS A 276 1.77 27.38 2.59
N GLU A 277 0.78 26.46 2.71
CA GLU A 277 0.87 25.35 3.67
C GLU A 277 2.06 24.44 3.38
N HIS A 278 2.35 24.18 2.08
CA HIS A 278 3.50 23.42 1.66
C HIS A 278 4.81 24.10 2.10
N ASP A 279 5.01 25.38 1.76
CA ASP A 279 6.24 26.11 2.03
C ASP A 279 6.50 26.24 3.54
N ASP A 280 5.47 26.51 4.32
CA ASP A 280 5.55 26.54 5.78
C ASP A 280 5.92 25.16 6.36
N ALA A 281 5.32 24.08 5.81
CA ALA A 281 5.56 22.72 6.29
C ALA A 281 6.96 22.18 5.93
N VAL A 282 7.46 22.45 4.73
CA VAL A 282 8.79 22.00 4.26
C VAL A 282 9.92 22.63 5.08
N THR A 283 9.78 23.91 5.47
CA THR A 283 10.79 24.62 6.27
C THR A 283 10.83 24.16 7.72
N THR A 284 9.78 23.51 8.22
CA THR A 284 9.71 23.02 9.61
C THR A 284 10.69 21.87 9.84
N PRO A 285 11.70 21.97 10.73
CA PRO A 285 12.61 20.86 11.02
C PRO A 285 11.87 19.69 11.65
N ILE A 286 12.19 18.45 11.24
CA ILE A 286 11.51 17.26 11.79
C ILE A 286 11.69 17.15 13.30
N LYS A 287 12.90 17.41 13.80
CA LYS A 287 13.25 17.33 15.23
C LYS A 287 12.35 18.22 16.11
N SER A 288 11.93 19.38 15.61
CA SER A 288 11.07 20.32 16.37
C SER A 288 9.62 19.83 16.50
N THR A 289 9.21 18.86 15.67
CA THR A 289 7.85 18.30 15.68
C THR A 289 7.72 17.05 16.52
N LEU A 290 8.85 16.39 16.85
CA LEU A 290 8.87 15.13 17.57
C LEU A 290 8.68 15.34 19.07
N ASN A 291 7.85 14.48 19.65
CA ASN A 291 7.69 14.30 21.10
C ASN A 291 7.61 12.79 21.37
N ILE A 292 8.79 12.15 21.27
CA ILE A 292 8.90 10.69 21.27
C ILE A 292 8.48 10.12 22.62
N GLN A 293 7.46 9.29 22.61
CA GLN A 293 7.06 8.49 23.76
C GLN A 293 7.75 7.15 23.74
N HIS A 294 8.61 6.91 24.70
CA HIS A 294 9.14 5.60 24.94
C HIS A 294 8.05 4.79 25.67
N GLU A 295 7.14 4.16 24.92
CA GLU A 295 6.40 3.06 25.53
C GLU A 295 7.47 2.02 25.92
N VAL A 296 7.77 1.96 27.20
CA VAL A 296 8.47 0.80 27.75
C VAL A 296 7.59 -0.37 27.35
N ALA A 297 8.14 -1.32 26.63
CA ALA A 297 7.46 -2.57 26.35
C ALA A 297 7.26 -3.27 27.70
N ASN A 298 6.21 -2.88 28.40
CA ASN A 298 5.78 -3.46 29.67
C ASN A 298 5.14 -4.79 29.36
N VAL A 299 5.95 -5.70 28.84
CA VAL A 299 5.58 -7.08 28.63
C VAL A 299 5.81 -7.79 29.95
N GLY A 300 4.75 -7.86 30.76
CA GLY A 300 4.76 -8.57 32.04
C GLY A 300 4.66 -7.66 33.27
N CYS A 301 4.52 -8.28 34.44
CA CYS A 301 4.29 -7.62 35.73
C CYS A 301 5.49 -6.78 36.25
N GLN A 302 6.64 -6.83 35.60
CA GLN A 302 7.86 -6.09 36.00
C GLN A 302 7.75 -4.57 35.84
N ALA A 303 6.70 -4.08 35.24
CA ALA A 303 6.49 -2.65 34.98
C ALA A 303 5.52 -1.99 35.97
N ALA A 304 4.92 -2.74 36.85
CA ALA A 304 4.20 -2.18 37.97
C ALA A 304 5.22 -1.53 38.91
N GLY A 305 5.18 -0.19 39.04
CA GLY A 305 5.94 0.49 40.10
C GLY A 305 5.51 -0.02 41.48
N ASP A 306 6.33 0.21 42.52
CA ASP A 306 6.15 -0.28 43.88
C ASP A 306 4.77 0.04 44.51
N ALA A 307 3.97 0.92 43.90
CA ALA A 307 2.63 1.29 44.35
C ALA A 307 1.50 0.35 43.84
N ALA A 308 1.81 -0.69 43.08
CA ALA A 308 0.80 -1.58 42.47
C ALA A 308 0.63 -2.93 43.20
N PHE A 309 1.36 -3.17 44.29
CA PHE A 309 1.31 -4.38 45.13
C PHE A 309 0.91 -4.06 46.54
#